data_a3bc462fe4ba3b7f9fe60dc6a3ccf82b
#
_entry.id   a3bc462fe4ba3b7f9fe60dc6a3ccf82b
#
_cell.length_a   1.000
_cell.length_b   1.000
_cell.length_c   1.000
_cell.angle_alpha   90.00
_cell.angle_beta   90.00
_cell.angle_gamma   90.00
#
_symmetry.space_group_name_H-M   'P 1'
#
loop_
_entity.id
_entity.type
_entity.pdbx_description
1 polymer ?
#
loop_
_entity_poly.entity_id
_entity_poly.type
_entity_poly.pdbx_seq_one_letter_code
_entity_poly.pdbx_strand_id
1 'polypeptide(L)'
;MPAMDSSLLHAVNDFLFRHDAVEDPLLFYVNASEALFIATLAIVFLAARGARNVAWRRAAVAAVLSAGLGLLAAKLISELVDRARPFVAEPHQVHLFAAHAADPGFPSDHATAAFAIAIAILLRKRGWGLVALGFATILAIGRVGLGVHYPSDVIAGAALGAAAALLLWTPPLRLRIDRLADWAGGYCDRAVGRLYPTATS
;
A
#
# COMPACT_ATOMS: atom_id res chain seq x y z
N MET A 1 22.15 11.63 9.81
CA MET A 1 20.92 11.21 9.13
C MET A 1 20.00 12.38 8.75
N PRO A 2 19.73 13.42 9.57
CA PRO A 2 18.82 14.50 9.14
C PRO A 2 19.25 15.22 7.85
N ALA A 3 20.53 15.53 7.68
CA ALA A 3 21.02 16.26 6.51
C ALA A 3 20.86 15.50 5.18
N MET A 4 21.07 14.19 5.15
CA MET A 4 20.84 13.36 3.95
C MET A 4 19.36 13.23 3.62
N ASP A 5 18.51 13.14 4.63
CA ASP A 5 17.07 13.01 4.49
C ASP A 5 16.47 14.26 3.82
N SER A 6 16.83 15.45 4.32
CA SER A 6 16.41 16.73 3.73
C SER A 6 17.03 16.96 2.34
N SER A 7 18.30 16.61 2.13
CA SER A 7 18.94 16.78 0.82
C SER A 7 18.28 15.94 -0.28
N LEU A 8 17.93 14.69 0.02
CA LEU A 8 17.22 13.82 -0.93
C LEU A 8 15.78 14.29 -1.16
N LEU A 9 15.10 14.74 -0.10
CA LEU A 9 13.79 15.35 -0.21
C LEU A 9 13.82 16.53 -1.16
N HIS A 10 14.69 17.52 -0.93
CA HIS A 10 14.79 18.72 -1.75
C HIS A 10 15.10 18.36 -3.20
N ALA A 11 16.06 17.44 -3.44
CA ALA A 11 16.40 17.02 -4.81
C ALA A 11 15.19 16.46 -5.57
N VAL A 12 14.37 15.62 -4.95
CA VAL A 12 13.19 15.02 -5.58
C VAL A 12 12.04 16.03 -5.68
N ASN A 13 11.80 16.83 -4.65
CA ASN A 13 10.75 17.84 -4.60
C ASN A 13 10.99 18.96 -5.62
N ASP A 14 12.22 19.50 -5.69
CA ASP A 14 12.60 20.50 -6.68
C ASP A 14 12.57 19.94 -8.12
N PHE A 15 12.91 18.67 -8.29
CA PHE A 15 12.79 18.03 -9.61
C PHE A 15 11.34 18.01 -10.07
N LEU A 16 10.41 17.60 -9.22
CA LEU A 16 8.98 17.59 -9.57
C LEU A 16 8.47 19.00 -9.84
N PHE A 17 8.83 19.98 -9.00
CA PHE A 17 8.41 21.37 -9.16
C PHE A 17 8.83 21.99 -10.50
N ARG A 18 9.87 21.46 -11.14
CA ARG A 18 10.36 21.93 -12.45
C ARG A 18 9.83 21.12 -13.64
N HIS A 19 9.05 20.05 -13.39
CA HIS A 19 8.68 19.11 -14.45
C HIS A 19 7.19 18.71 -14.35
N ASP A 20 6.28 19.61 -14.71
CA ASP A 20 4.83 19.40 -14.67
C ASP A 20 4.39 18.11 -15.37
N ALA A 21 5.04 17.75 -16.47
CA ALA A 21 4.76 16.50 -17.22
C ALA A 21 5.00 15.21 -16.38
N VAL A 22 5.78 15.30 -15.30
CA VAL A 22 6.03 14.20 -14.36
C VAL A 22 5.18 14.39 -13.10
N GLU A 23 5.04 15.63 -12.64
CA GLU A 23 4.28 15.99 -11.45
C GLU A 23 2.81 15.61 -11.58
N ASP A 24 2.11 16.06 -12.62
CA ASP A 24 0.67 15.86 -12.80
C ASP A 24 0.26 14.37 -12.76
N PRO A 25 0.86 13.46 -13.56
CA PRO A 25 0.56 12.03 -13.48
C PRO A 25 0.88 11.42 -12.14
N LEU A 26 1.98 11.86 -11.50
CA LEU A 26 2.40 11.34 -10.20
C LEU A 26 1.44 11.77 -9.10
N LEU A 27 1.04 13.06 -9.09
CA LEU A 27 0.06 13.61 -8.16
C LEU A 27 -1.28 12.89 -8.31
N PHE A 28 -1.76 12.68 -9.54
CA PHE A 28 -2.97 11.90 -9.80
C PHE A 28 -2.85 10.48 -9.23
N TYR A 29 -1.74 9.78 -9.53
CA TYR A 29 -1.52 8.42 -9.05
C TYR A 29 -1.47 8.36 -7.52
N VAL A 30 -0.72 9.24 -6.86
CA VAL A 30 -0.61 9.28 -5.39
C VAL A 30 -1.96 9.50 -4.75
N ASN A 31 -2.76 10.43 -5.26
CA ASN A 31 -4.09 10.74 -4.72
C ASN A 31 -5.10 9.60 -4.99
N ALA A 32 -5.00 8.92 -6.12
CA ALA A 32 -5.88 7.81 -6.47
C ALA A 32 -5.44 6.46 -5.88
N SER A 33 -4.20 6.34 -5.39
CA SER A 33 -3.56 5.06 -5.06
C SER A 33 -4.34 4.23 -4.05
N GLU A 34 -4.89 4.84 -3.01
CA GLU A 34 -5.68 4.14 -1.99
C GLU A 34 -6.93 3.50 -2.59
N ALA A 35 -7.71 4.27 -3.35
CA ALA A 35 -8.90 3.77 -4.04
C ALA A 35 -8.55 2.69 -5.07
N LEU A 36 -7.44 2.86 -5.80
CA LEU A 36 -6.97 1.87 -6.78
C LEU A 36 -6.56 0.55 -6.12
N PHE A 37 -5.84 0.59 -5.00
CA PHE A 37 -5.46 -0.63 -4.27
C PHE A 37 -6.69 -1.34 -3.72
N ILE A 38 -7.62 -0.62 -3.08
CA ILE A 38 -8.86 -1.19 -2.54
C ILE A 38 -9.69 -1.82 -3.67
N ALA A 39 -9.93 -1.09 -4.75
CA ALA A 39 -10.72 -1.57 -5.88
C ALA A 39 -10.07 -2.79 -6.54
N THR A 40 -8.74 -2.77 -6.76
CA THR A 40 -8.01 -3.88 -7.35
C THR A 40 -8.14 -5.14 -6.50
N LEU A 41 -7.94 -5.06 -5.18
CA LEU A 41 -8.05 -6.21 -4.29
C LEU A 41 -9.48 -6.75 -4.24
N ALA A 42 -10.49 -5.86 -4.22
CA ALA A 42 -11.89 -6.26 -4.27
C ALA A 42 -12.24 -6.98 -5.60
N ILE A 43 -11.83 -6.41 -6.73
CA ILE A 43 -12.04 -7.01 -8.06
C ILE A 43 -11.35 -8.37 -8.15
N VAL A 44 -10.08 -8.46 -7.72
CA VAL A 44 -9.33 -9.72 -7.72
C VAL A 44 -10.02 -10.77 -6.86
N PHE A 45 -10.50 -10.41 -5.67
CA PHE A 45 -11.22 -11.33 -4.79
C PHE A 45 -12.53 -11.81 -5.41
N LEU A 46 -13.33 -10.90 -5.96
CA LEU A 46 -14.65 -11.23 -6.53
C LEU A 46 -14.56 -11.98 -7.86
N ALA A 47 -13.60 -11.61 -8.72
CA ALA A 47 -13.40 -12.23 -10.03
C ALA A 47 -12.73 -13.61 -9.95
N ALA A 48 -11.95 -13.88 -8.90
CA ALA A 48 -11.20 -15.12 -8.75
C ALA A 48 -12.07 -16.30 -8.30
N ARG A 49 -12.95 -16.79 -9.18
CA ARG A 49 -13.84 -17.93 -8.92
C ARG A 49 -13.23 -19.25 -9.40
N GLY A 50 -13.67 -20.35 -8.76
CA GLY A 50 -13.26 -21.70 -9.12
C GLY A 50 -11.85 -22.09 -8.64
N ALA A 51 -11.54 -23.38 -8.71
CA ALA A 51 -10.32 -23.97 -8.13
C ALA A 51 -9.01 -23.39 -8.69
N ARG A 52 -8.98 -22.97 -9.96
CA ARG A 52 -7.80 -22.39 -10.60
C ARG A 52 -7.42 -21.01 -10.03
N ASN A 53 -8.36 -20.33 -9.40
CA ASN A 53 -8.21 -18.93 -8.97
C ASN A 53 -8.12 -18.76 -7.44
N VAL A 54 -8.21 -19.84 -6.67
CA VAL A 54 -8.13 -19.82 -5.19
C VAL A 54 -6.90 -19.06 -4.70
N ALA A 55 -5.75 -19.22 -5.36
CA ALA A 55 -4.53 -18.52 -4.99
C ALA A 55 -4.65 -16.99 -5.08
N TRP A 56 -5.49 -16.45 -5.98
CA TRP A 56 -5.75 -15.02 -6.08
C TRP A 56 -6.60 -14.49 -4.92
N ARG A 57 -7.64 -15.22 -4.52
CA ARG A 57 -8.44 -14.86 -3.34
C ARG A 57 -7.61 -14.86 -2.07
N ARG A 58 -6.79 -15.89 -1.90
CA ARG A 58 -5.85 -15.99 -0.77
C ARG A 58 -4.83 -14.85 -0.79
N ALA A 59 -4.35 -14.43 -1.99
CA ALA A 59 -3.47 -13.28 -2.13
C ALA A 59 -4.16 -11.97 -1.74
N ALA A 60 -5.39 -11.74 -2.21
CA ALA A 60 -6.16 -10.54 -1.88
C ALA A 60 -6.45 -10.42 -0.38
N VAL A 61 -6.92 -11.50 0.26
CA VAL A 61 -7.18 -11.50 1.72
C VAL A 61 -5.90 -11.30 2.52
N ALA A 62 -4.80 -11.96 2.13
CA ALA A 62 -3.52 -11.77 2.80
C ALA A 62 -3.00 -10.34 2.64
N ALA A 63 -3.18 -9.71 1.46
CA ALA A 63 -2.79 -8.33 1.21
C ALA A 63 -3.55 -7.36 2.13
N VAL A 64 -4.88 -7.51 2.22
CA VAL A 64 -5.72 -6.69 3.12
C VAL A 64 -5.29 -6.84 4.57
N LEU A 65 -5.10 -8.07 5.04
CA LEU A 65 -4.71 -8.32 6.44
C LEU A 65 -3.28 -7.81 6.73
N SER A 66 -2.36 -7.94 5.77
CA SER A 66 -1.00 -7.42 5.91
C SER A 66 -0.98 -5.90 5.96
N ALA A 67 -1.75 -5.23 5.10
CA ALA A 67 -1.91 -3.79 5.13
C ALA A 67 -2.54 -3.32 6.45
N GLY A 68 -3.62 -3.96 6.90
CA GLY A 68 -4.26 -3.64 8.17
C GLY A 68 -3.32 -3.79 9.37
N LEU A 69 -2.55 -4.87 9.44
CA LEU A 69 -1.56 -5.09 10.49
C LEU A 69 -0.45 -4.04 10.44
N GLY A 70 0.08 -3.75 9.24
CA GLY A 70 1.12 -2.74 9.04
C GLY A 70 0.64 -1.35 9.44
N LEU A 71 -0.56 -0.95 9.03
CA LEU A 71 -1.15 0.35 9.37
C LEU A 71 -1.42 0.48 10.87
N LEU A 72 -1.90 -0.59 11.53
CA LEU A 72 -2.06 -0.59 12.98
C LEU A 72 -0.71 -0.36 13.69
N ALA A 73 0.34 -1.05 13.25
CA ALA A 73 1.68 -0.87 13.80
C ALA A 73 2.23 0.53 13.50
N ALA A 74 2.01 1.06 12.27
CA ALA A 74 2.40 2.42 11.89
C ALA A 74 1.72 3.46 12.78
N LYS A 75 0.42 3.31 13.03
CA LYS A 75 -0.33 4.19 13.93
C LYS A 75 0.26 4.22 15.34
N LEU A 76 0.57 3.07 15.92
CA LEU A 76 1.18 2.97 17.26
C LEU A 76 2.57 3.62 17.31
N ILE A 77 3.38 3.44 16.24
CA ILE A 77 4.71 4.07 16.14
C ILE A 77 4.58 5.58 15.98
N SER A 78 3.64 6.04 15.17
CA SER A 78 3.38 7.47 14.92
C SER A 78 3.02 8.22 16.21
N GLU A 79 2.24 7.61 17.10
CA GLU A 79 1.89 8.19 18.40
C GLU A 79 3.10 8.31 19.36
N LEU A 80 4.15 7.50 19.14
CA LEU A 80 5.36 7.52 19.96
C LEU A 80 6.45 8.45 19.42
N VAL A 81 6.51 8.65 18.09
CA VAL A 81 7.63 9.34 17.43
C VAL A 81 7.34 10.81 17.16
N ASP A 82 6.10 11.20 16.96
CA ASP A 82 5.62 12.59 16.72
C ASP A 82 6.54 13.44 15.82
N ARG A 83 6.93 12.88 14.66
CA ARG A 83 7.82 13.55 13.72
C ARG A 83 7.04 14.51 12.83
N ALA A 84 7.42 15.80 12.82
CA ALA A 84 6.84 16.79 11.92
C ALA A 84 7.10 16.43 10.44
N ARG A 85 6.12 16.64 9.58
CA ARG A 85 6.24 16.47 8.13
C ARG A 85 7.14 17.53 7.51
N PRO A 86 7.79 17.27 6.35
CA PRO A 86 8.68 18.22 5.69
C PRO A 86 8.08 19.60 5.46
N PHE A 87 6.86 19.69 4.92
CA PHE A 87 6.19 20.96 4.65
C PHE A 87 5.87 21.76 5.93
N VAL A 88 5.82 21.11 7.10
CA VAL A 88 5.65 21.77 8.42
C VAL A 88 6.99 22.21 8.98
N ALA A 89 8.02 21.36 8.87
CA ALA A 89 9.35 21.62 9.42
C ALA A 89 10.16 22.62 8.57
N GLU A 90 9.96 22.60 7.25
CA GLU A 90 10.76 23.38 6.28
C GLU A 90 9.84 24.15 5.29
N PRO A 91 8.88 24.99 5.76
CA PRO A 91 7.80 25.55 4.94
C PRO A 91 8.27 26.47 3.82
N HIS A 92 9.50 27.00 3.88
CA HIS A 92 10.08 27.89 2.88
C HIS A 92 10.98 27.15 1.86
N GLN A 93 11.23 25.86 2.07
CA GLN A 93 12.16 25.05 1.28
C GLN A 93 11.49 23.87 0.59
N VAL A 94 10.25 23.56 0.97
CA VAL A 94 9.51 22.40 0.46
C VAL A 94 8.26 22.87 -0.27
N HIS A 95 8.14 22.49 -1.53
CA HIS A 95 6.94 22.71 -2.34
C HIS A 95 5.89 21.65 -1.95
N LEU A 96 4.74 22.11 -1.43
CA LEU A 96 3.60 21.25 -1.11
C LEU A 96 2.61 21.26 -2.29
N PHE A 97 2.48 20.13 -2.99
CA PHE A 97 1.65 20.03 -4.21
C PHE A 97 0.16 19.75 -3.94
N ALA A 98 -0.20 19.30 -2.75
CA ALA A 98 -1.58 19.07 -2.36
C ALA A 98 -1.76 19.35 -0.86
N ALA A 99 -2.92 19.88 -0.48
CA ALA A 99 -3.25 20.09 0.92
C ALA A 99 -3.15 18.78 1.71
N HIS A 100 -2.44 18.82 2.85
CA HIS A 100 -2.24 17.67 3.72
C HIS A 100 -2.35 18.10 5.19
N ALA A 101 -2.85 17.20 6.04
CA ALA A 101 -2.91 17.47 7.47
C ALA A 101 -1.49 17.57 8.08
N ALA A 102 -1.32 18.44 9.07
CA ALA A 102 -0.07 18.61 9.82
C ALA A 102 0.04 17.59 10.97
N ASP A 103 -0.35 16.34 10.70
CA ASP A 103 -0.22 15.21 11.62
C ASP A 103 1.19 14.59 11.56
N PRO A 104 1.59 13.73 12.50
CA PRO A 104 2.90 13.09 12.51
C PRO A 104 3.20 12.35 11.21
N GLY A 105 4.42 12.53 10.66
CA GLY A 105 4.82 12.00 9.34
C GLY A 105 5.49 10.63 9.37
N PHE A 106 5.84 10.09 10.52
CA PHE A 106 6.62 8.85 10.64
C PHE A 106 5.85 7.73 11.32
N PRO A 107 5.89 6.50 10.77
CA PRO A 107 6.31 6.14 9.40
C PRO A 107 5.21 6.48 8.37
N SER A 108 5.54 6.40 7.07
CA SER A 108 4.55 6.66 6.01
C SER A 108 3.50 5.55 5.90
N ASP A 109 2.23 5.87 6.16
CA ASP A 109 1.10 4.93 6.05
C ASP A 109 0.92 4.41 4.63
N HIS A 110 1.03 5.29 3.62
CA HIS A 110 0.93 4.91 2.21
C HIS A 110 2.01 3.91 1.81
N ALA A 111 3.27 4.15 2.21
CA ALA A 111 4.34 3.19 1.96
C ALA A 111 4.10 1.88 2.71
N THR A 112 3.66 1.94 3.97
CA THR A 112 3.36 0.76 4.79
C THR A 112 2.30 -0.11 4.12
N ALA A 113 1.16 0.47 3.74
CA ALA A 113 0.09 -0.28 3.09
C ALA A 113 0.51 -0.84 1.73
N ALA A 114 1.12 -0.01 0.88
CA ALA A 114 1.51 -0.42 -0.47
C ALA A 114 2.53 -1.56 -0.47
N PHE A 115 3.56 -1.48 0.35
CA PHE A 115 4.57 -2.55 0.45
C PHE A 115 4.02 -3.81 1.13
N ALA A 116 3.13 -3.68 2.13
CA ALA A 116 2.44 -4.83 2.72
C ALA A 116 1.62 -5.59 1.68
N ILE A 117 0.84 -4.88 0.85
CA ILE A 117 0.06 -5.44 -0.25
C ILE A 117 0.98 -6.11 -1.28
N ALA A 118 2.02 -5.39 -1.73
CA ALA A 118 2.92 -5.87 -2.76
C ALA A 118 3.66 -7.15 -2.35
N ILE A 119 4.20 -7.19 -1.12
CA ILE A 119 4.90 -8.37 -0.59
C ILE A 119 3.91 -9.53 -0.37
N ALA A 120 2.71 -9.30 0.15
CA ALA A 120 1.71 -10.36 0.32
C ALA A 120 1.29 -11.00 -1.03
N ILE A 121 1.19 -10.19 -2.09
CA ILE A 121 0.96 -10.67 -3.45
C ILE A 121 2.20 -11.42 -3.97
N LEU A 122 3.40 -10.87 -3.79
CA LEU A 122 4.66 -11.46 -4.25
C LEU A 122 4.87 -12.88 -3.74
N LEU A 123 4.56 -13.11 -2.46
CA LEU A 123 4.67 -14.41 -1.80
C LEU A 123 3.73 -15.49 -2.38
N ARG A 124 2.70 -15.08 -3.12
CA ARG A 124 1.71 -15.99 -3.74
C ARG A 124 1.70 -15.95 -5.27
N LYS A 125 1.99 -14.81 -5.87
CA LYS A 125 1.92 -14.53 -7.30
C LYS A 125 3.12 -13.68 -7.73
N ARG A 126 4.27 -14.33 -7.90
CA ARG A 126 5.58 -13.69 -8.04
C ARG A 126 5.63 -12.56 -9.09
N GLY A 127 5.18 -12.82 -10.30
CA GLY A 127 5.21 -11.80 -11.38
C GLY A 127 4.36 -10.58 -11.05
N TRP A 128 3.14 -10.79 -10.57
CA TRP A 128 2.24 -9.69 -10.18
C TRP A 128 2.70 -8.95 -8.93
N GLY A 129 3.34 -9.67 -8.01
CA GLY A 129 3.97 -9.03 -6.84
C GLY A 129 5.12 -8.11 -7.21
N LEU A 130 5.92 -8.45 -8.24
CA LEU A 130 6.96 -7.56 -8.76
C LEU A 130 6.37 -6.30 -9.40
N VAL A 131 5.27 -6.44 -10.14
CA VAL A 131 4.53 -5.29 -10.69
C VAL A 131 3.99 -4.40 -9.55
N ALA A 132 3.37 -5.02 -8.54
CA ALA A 132 2.86 -4.29 -7.37
C ALA A 132 3.99 -3.58 -6.59
N LEU A 133 5.18 -4.19 -6.47
CA LEU A 133 6.36 -3.54 -5.87
C LEU A 133 6.81 -2.32 -6.67
N GLY A 134 6.77 -2.38 -8.00
CA GLY A 134 7.04 -1.23 -8.86
C GLY A 134 6.10 -0.07 -8.56
N PHE A 135 4.80 -0.31 -8.50
CA PHE A 135 3.81 0.70 -8.14
C PHE A 135 3.98 1.22 -6.69
N ALA A 136 4.26 0.35 -5.73
CA ALA A 136 4.55 0.76 -4.35
C ALA A 136 5.78 1.66 -4.26
N THR A 137 6.83 1.38 -5.06
CA THR A 137 8.04 2.21 -5.12
C THR A 137 7.76 3.57 -5.74
N ILE A 138 6.99 3.62 -6.84
CA ILE A 138 6.57 4.89 -7.46
C ILE A 138 5.75 5.72 -6.46
N LEU A 139 4.82 5.08 -5.72
CA LEU A 139 4.05 5.75 -4.67
C LEU A 139 4.97 6.32 -3.59
N ALA A 140 5.92 5.54 -3.08
CA ALA A 140 6.86 5.97 -2.05
C ALA A 140 7.70 7.18 -2.49
N ILE A 141 8.24 7.15 -3.72
CA ILE A 141 8.96 8.28 -4.32
C ILE A 141 8.03 9.48 -4.46
N GLY A 142 6.79 9.27 -4.91
CA GLY A 142 5.78 10.30 -5.02
C GLY A 142 5.49 10.99 -3.69
N ARG A 143 5.38 10.24 -2.59
CA ARG A 143 5.16 10.83 -1.25
C ARG A 143 6.30 11.75 -0.81
N VAL A 144 7.55 11.41 -1.17
CA VAL A 144 8.70 12.27 -0.94
C VAL A 144 8.65 13.49 -1.86
N GLY A 145 8.45 13.27 -3.15
CA GLY A 145 8.42 14.34 -4.15
C GLY A 145 7.33 15.37 -3.92
N LEU A 146 6.16 14.95 -3.41
CA LEU A 146 5.07 15.86 -3.05
C LEU A 146 5.31 16.65 -1.74
N GLY A 147 6.45 16.46 -1.08
CA GLY A 147 6.83 17.22 0.11
C GLY A 147 6.14 16.78 1.41
N VAL A 148 5.47 15.63 1.42
CA VAL A 148 4.68 15.17 2.59
C VAL A 148 5.39 14.18 3.49
N HIS A 149 6.49 13.55 3.02
CA HIS A 149 7.31 12.62 3.80
C HIS A 149 8.79 12.77 3.50
N TYR A 150 9.62 12.53 4.50
CA TYR A 150 11.06 12.32 4.29
C TYR A 150 11.33 10.94 3.67
N PRO A 151 12.46 10.75 2.97
CA PRO A 151 12.89 9.43 2.49
C PRO A 151 12.91 8.35 3.59
N SER A 152 13.35 8.68 4.79
CA SER A 152 13.37 7.74 5.91
C SER A 152 11.97 7.30 6.36
N ASP A 153 10.94 8.17 6.24
CA ASP A 153 9.55 7.82 6.59
C ASP A 153 9.01 6.73 5.66
N VAL A 154 9.28 6.86 4.36
CA VAL A 154 8.81 5.88 3.37
C VAL A 154 9.61 4.57 3.43
N ILE A 155 10.92 4.63 3.73
CA ILE A 155 11.74 3.42 3.94
C ILE A 155 11.27 2.65 5.18
N ALA A 156 11.02 3.36 6.29
CA ALA A 156 10.49 2.76 7.50
C ALA A 156 9.10 2.14 7.27
N GLY A 157 8.22 2.86 6.57
CA GLY A 157 6.90 2.35 6.19
C GLY A 157 7.00 1.09 5.32
N ALA A 158 7.87 1.10 4.29
CA ALA A 158 8.11 -0.05 3.43
C ALA A 158 8.61 -1.27 4.22
N ALA A 159 9.57 -1.07 5.12
CA ALA A 159 10.09 -2.13 5.99
C ALA A 159 9.00 -2.69 6.92
N LEU A 160 8.18 -1.80 7.51
CA LEU A 160 7.07 -2.20 8.38
C LEU A 160 6.00 -2.99 7.63
N GLY A 161 5.61 -2.54 6.43
CA GLY A 161 4.67 -3.24 5.57
C GLY A 161 5.18 -4.61 5.14
N ALA A 162 6.47 -4.69 4.74
CA ALA A 162 7.11 -5.96 4.41
C ALA A 162 7.13 -6.91 5.62
N ALA A 163 7.49 -6.41 6.81
CA ALA A 163 7.52 -7.20 8.04
C ALA A 163 6.12 -7.75 8.39
N ALA A 164 5.06 -6.94 8.25
CA ALA A 164 3.68 -7.39 8.46
C ALA A 164 3.30 -8.52 7.51
N ALA A 165 3.62 -8.41 6.22
CA ALA A 165 3.34 -9.44 5.23
C ALA A 165 4.12 -10.73 5.50
N LEU A 166 5.41 -10.63 5.86
CA LEU A 166 6.26 -11.78 6.18
C LEU A 166 5.80 -12.48 7.46
N LEU A 167 5.38 -11.73 8.47
CA LEU A 167 4.80 -12.29 9.70
C LEU A 167 3.56 -13.13 9.38
N LEU A 168 2.63 -12.59 8.58
CA LEU A 168 1.41 -13.29 8.18
C LEU A 168 1.68 -14.45 7.20
N TRP A 169 2.87 -14.52 6.59
CA TRP A 169 3.30 -15.64 5.76
C TRP A 169 3.81 -16.84 6.55
N THR A 170 4.06 -16.69 7.87
CA THR A 170 4.48 -17.83 8.72
C THR A 170 3.44 -18.96 8.66
N PRO A 171 3.87 -20.24 8.69
CA PRO A 171 2.97 -21.37 8.42
C PRO A 171 1.65 -21.34 9.20
N PRO A 172 1.62 -21.11 10.54
CA PRO A 172 0.37 -21.14 11.30
C PRO A 172 -0.59 -20.02 10.93
N LEU A 173 -0.09 -18.81 10.65
CA LEU A 173 -0.92 -17.66 10.27
C LEU A 173 -1.40 -17.79 8.84
N ARG A 174 -0.50 -18.17 7.92
CA ARG A 174 -0.83 -18.40 6.51
C ARG A 174 -1.98 -19.39 6.35
N LEU A 175 -1.94 -20.53 7.06
CA LEU A 175 -2.99 -21.54 6.98
C LEU A 175 -4.33 -21.01 7.48
N ARG A 176 -4.35 -20.18 8.52
CA ARG A 176 -5.59 -19.54 9.01
C ARG A 176 -6.15 -18.55 8.00
N ILE A 177 -5.28 -17.73 7.40
CA ILE A 177 -5.64 -16.75 6.37
C ILE A 177 -6.18 -17.46 5.13
N ASP A 178 -5.54 -18.54 4.70
CA ASP A 178 -5.98 -19.32 3.55
C ASP A 178 -7.38 -19.95 3.80
N ARG A 179 -7.64 -20.48 5.00
CA ARG A 179 -8.96 -20.98 5.37
C ARG A 179 -10.02 -19.87 5.40
N LEU A 180 -9.68 -18.69 5.94
CA LEU A 180 -10.57 -17.54 5.94
C LEU A 180 -10.91 -17.09 4.49
N ALA A 181 -9.92 -17.02 3.63
CA ALA A 181 -10.10 -16.65 2.22
C ALA A 181 -11.01 -17.67 1.48
N ASP A 182 -10.80 -18.96 1.73
CA ASP A 182 -11.60 -20.03 1.14
C ASP A 182 -13.04 -20.00 1.65
N TRP A 183 -13.24 -19.78 2.96
CA TRP A 183 -14.57 -19.64 3.56
C TRP A 183 -15.32 -18.42 3.00
N ALA A 184 -14.69 -17.24 2.99
CA ALA A 184 -15.29 -16.01 2.47
C ALA A 184 -15.60 -16.14 0.98
N GLY A 185 -14.65 -16.70 0.20
CA GLY A 185 -14.86 -16.98 -1.22
C GLY A 185 -16.03 -17.91 -1.48
N GLY A 186 -16.13 -19.01 -0.74
CA GLY A 186 -17.25 -19.96 -0.83
C GLY A 186 -18.60 -19.33 -0.45
N TYR A 187 -18.60 -18.40 0.51
CA TYR A 187 -19.81 -17.65 0.86
C TYR A 187 -20.24 -16.73 -0.30
N CYS A 188 -19.32 -15.96 -0.86
CA CYS A 188 -19.59 -15.09 -2.00
C CYS A 188 -20.09 -15.88 -3.23
N ASP A 189 -19.46 -17.01 -3.54
CA ASP A 189 -19.87 -17.84 -4.69
C ASP A 189 -21.30 -18.37 -4.54
N ARG A 190 -21.67 -18.80 -3.32
CA ARG A 190 -23.05 -19.25 -3.02
C ARG A 190 -24.06 -18.09 -3.11
N ALA A 191 -23.72 -16.93 -2.60
CA ALA A 191 -24.59 -15.75 -2.69
C ALA A 191 -24.85 -15.33 -4.13
N VAL A 192 -23.81 -15.30 -4.96
CA VAL A 192 -23.94 -14.96 -6.39
C VAL A 192 -24.70 -16.05 -7.16
N GLY A 193 -24.44 -17.34 -6.90
CA GLY A 193 -25.19 -18.43 -7.53
C GLY A 193 -26.68 -18.42 -7.22
N ARG A 194 -27.07 -17.86 -6.07
CA ARG A 194 -28.50 -17.66 -5.74
C ARG A 194 -29.12 -16.49 -6.51
N LEU A 195 -28.35 -15.44 -6.77
CA LEU A 195 -28.82 -14.26 -7.50
C LEU A 195 -28.89 -14.50 -9.03
N TYR A 196 -27.99 -15.33 -9.53
CA TYR A 196 -27.89 -15.69 -10.95
C TYR A 196 -27.87 -17.23 -11.10
N PRO A 197 -29.03 -17.91 -10.92
CA PRO A 197 -29.09 -19.34 -11.18
C PRO A 197 -28.78 -19.57 -12.66
N THR A 198 -27.70 -20.31 -12.93
CA THR A 198 -27.41 -20.75 -14.29
C THR A 198 -28.59 -21.62 -14.73
N ALA A 199 -29.31 -21.19 -15.76
CA ALA A 199 -30.32 -22.03 -16.39
C ALA A 199 -29.63 -23.31 -16.82
N THR A 200 -29.90 -24.40 -16.11
CA THR A 200 -29.52 -25.75 -16.56
C THR A 200 -30.42 -26.10 -17.75
N SER A 201 -29.85 -25.99 -18.95
CA SER A 201 -30.40 -26.61 -20.14
C SER A 201 -30.22 -28.12 -20.10
#